data_efb411645c4af74b9c74671dbfff965f
#
_entry.id   efb411645c4af74b9c74671dbfff965f
#
_cell.length_a   1.000
_cell.length_b   1.000
_cell.length_c   1.000
_cell.angle_alpha   90.00
_cell.angle_beta   90.00
_cell.angle_gamma   90.00
#
_symmetry.space_group_name_H-M   'P 1'
#
loop_
_entity.id
_entity.type
_entity.pdbx_description
1 polymer ?
#
loop_
_entity_poly.entity_id
_entity_poly.type
_entity_poly.pdbx_seq_one_letter_code
_entity_poly.pdbx_strand_id
1 'polypeptide(L)'
;MKYRYLGNSGLKITEITYGNWLTHGSQVENDAAKACVRAALDAGITSFDTADAYANTVAEEVLGDALRGERRESLEIFTKVFWPIGPKGANDVGLSRKDIVEGINGSLRRLGTDYVDLYQAHRYAVDTPLEETMSAFADIVHQGKALYIGVSEWTADQIREGARLAKELRIPFVSNQPQYSMLWRVIEDQVVPASEEAGVSQIVWSPVAQGVLTGKYAPGQPLPDGSRATDTKGGANMIARFMNDEVLGRVQRLRP
;
A
#
# COMPACT_ATOMS: atom_id res chain seq x y z
N MET A 1 11.91 1.97 -17.19
CA MET A 1 10.73 2.25 -16.32
C MET A 1 10.25 3.67 -16.56
N LYS A 2 8.93 3.91 -16.53
CA LYS A 2 8.36 5.26 -16.59
C LYS A 2 8.08 5.78 -15.18
N TYR A 3 8.05 7.11 -15.06
CA TYR A 3 7.80 7.81 -13.79
C TYR A 3 6.58 8.72 -13.91
N ARG A 4 5.86 8.90 -12.81
CA ARG A 4 4.75 9.85 -12.67
C ARG A 4 4.91 10.69 -11.42
N TYR A 5 4.42 11.92 -11.45
CA TYR A 5 4.30 12.73 -10.24
C TYR A 5 3.24 12.14 -9.31
N LEU A 6 3.52 12.14 -8.02
CA LEU A 6 2.59 11.70 -6.98
C LEU A 6 1.79 12.90 -6.47
N GLY A 7 0.51 12.92 -6.78
CA GLY A 7 -0.35 14.06 -6.44
C GLY A 7 0.18 15.38 -7.00
N ASN A 8 -0.23 16.47 -6.40
CA ASN A 8 0.30 17.81 -6.69
C ASN A 8 1.62 18.05 -5.95
N SER A 9 2.61 17.17 -6.18
CA SER A 9 3.92 17.27 -5.54
C SER A 9 5.07 17.18 -6.56
N GLY A 10 6.28 17.47 -6.12
CA GLY A 10 7.50 17.28 -6.91
C GLY A 10 8.02 15.84 -6.89
N LEU A 11 7.43 14.94 -6.07
CA LEU A 11 7.87 13.55 -5.97
C LEU A 11 7.47 12.78 -7.24
N LYS A 12 8.44 12.14 -7.87
CA LYS A 12 8.23 11.19 -8.95
C LYS A 12 8.37 9.78 -8.42
N ILE A 13 7.42 8.92 -8.77
CA ILE A 13 7.44 7.51 -8.44
C ILE A 13 7.41 6.67 -9.71
N THR A 14 7.86 5.42 -9.67
CA THR A 14 7.71 4.50 -10.79
C THR A 14 6.23 4.14 -11.02
N GLU A 15 5.81 4.02 -12.30
CA GLU A 15 4.42 3.61 -12.64
C GLU A 15 4.03 2.26 -12.05
N ILE A 16 5.03 1.40 -11.84
CA ILE A 16 4.88 0.11 -11.15
C ILE A 16 5.65 0.22 -9.84
N THR A 17 4.95 0.07 -8.74
CA THR A 17 5.53 0.02 -7.39
C THR A 17 5.60 -1.44 -6.94
N TYR A 18 6.73 -1.84 -6.36
CA TYR A 18 6.88 -3.18 -5.79
C TYR A 18 6.18 -3.24 -4.43
N GLY A 19 5.13 -4.05 -4.32
CA GLY A 19 4.41 -4.29 -3.06
C GLY A 19 4.76 -5.66 -2.47
N ASN A 20 4.88 -5.74 -1.17
CA ASN A 20 5.29 -6.97 -0.47
C ASN A 20 4.21 -7.59 0.44
N TRP A 21 2.97 -7.11 0.36
CA TRP A 21 1.87 -7.71 1.10
C TRP A 21 1.69 -9.19 0.73
N LEU A 22 1.52 -10.07 1.71
CA LEU A 22 1.40 -11.52 1.63
C LEU A 22 2.66 -12.27 1.13
N THR A 23 3.69 -11.61 0.63
CA THR A 23 4.87 -12.29 0.09
C THR A 23 6.01 -12.33 1.11
N HIS A 24 6.50 -11.18 1.55
CA HIS A 24 7.64 -11.11 2.46
C HIS A 24 7.26 -11.61 3.87
N GLY A 25 8.07 -12.50 4.41
CA GLY A 25 7.89 -13.05 5.76
C GLY A 25 6.68 -13.97 5.93
N SER A 26 6.00 -14.35 4.83
CA SER A 26 4.79 -15.18 4.87
C SER A 26 4.78 -16.27 3.80
N GLN A 27 4.44 -15.93 2.55
CA GLN A 27 4.26 -16.92 1.47
C GLN A 27 5.58 -17.24 0.75
N VAL A 28 6.55 -16.34 0.79
CA VAL A 28 7.82 -16.45 0.07
C VAL A 28 8.96 -16.46 1.08
N GLU A 29 9.87 -17.41 0.93
CA GLU A 29 11.10 -17.48 1.72
C GLU A 29 11.95 -16.21 1.54
N ASN A 30 12.68 -15.81 2.58
CA ASN A 30 13.39 -14.53 2.62
C ASN A 30 14.39 -14.36 1.47
N ASP A 31 15.11 -15.39 1.08
CA ASP A 31 16.07 -15.31 -0.02
C ASP A 31 15.37 -15.10 -1.38
N ALA A 32 14.24 -15.76 -1.60
CA ALA A 32 13.42 -15.54 -2.78
C ALA A 32 12.77 -14.15 -2.78
N ALA A 33 12.34 -13.65 -1.62
CA ALA A 33 11.83 -12.29 -1.47
C ALA A 33 12.90 -11.24 -1.81
N LYS A 34 14.13 -11.41 -1.31
CA LYS A 34 15.28 -10.56 -1.67
C LYS A 34 15.64 -10.62 -3.16
N ALA A 35 15.58 -11.81 -3.77
CA ALA A 35 15.77 -11.97 -5.21
C ALA A 35 14.71 -11.23 -6.02
N CYS A 36 13.45 -11.24 -5.58
CA CYS A 36 12.37 -10.45 -6.22
C CYS A 36 12.61 -8.94 -6.11
N VAL A 37 13.05 -8.43 -4.96
CA VAL A 37 13.42 -7.00 -4.80
C VAL A 37 14.58 -6.64 -5.74
N ARG A 38 15.61 -7.50 -5.83
CA ARG A 38 16.72 -7.29 -6.77
C ARG A 38 16.24 -7.24 -8.21
N ALA A 39 15.41 -8.18 -8.63
CA ALA A 39 14.84 -8.19 -9.97
C ALA A 39 13.98 -6.93 -10.25
N ALA A 40 13.28 -6.40 -9.24
CA ALA A 40 12.53 -5.15 -9.38
C ALA A 40 13.47 -3.96 -9.61
N LEU A 41 14.56 -3.86 -8.86
CA LEU A 41 15.61 -2.84 -9.04
C LEU A 41 16.24 -2.94 -10.43
N ASP A 42 16.62 -4.15 -10.87
CA ASP A 42 17.21 -4.40 -12.20
C ASP A 42 16.23 -4.01 -13.33
N ALA A 43 14.93 -4.12 -13.12
CA ALA A 43 13.88 -3.65 -14.03
C ALA A 43 13.66 -2.12 -13.97
N GLY A 44 14.36 -1.42 -13.07
CA GLY A 44 14.27 0.03 -12.87
C GLY A 44 13.10 0.47 -11.99
N ILE A 45 12.52 -0.42 -11.18
CA ILE A 45 11.54 -0.08 -10.14
C ILE A 45 12.30 0.48 -8.94
N THR A 46 11.98 1.71 -8.54
CA THR A 46 12.60 2.37 -7.38
C THR A 46 11.61 2.61 -6.24
N SER A 47 10.32 2.43 -6.49
CA SER A 47 9.25 2.64 -5.51
C SER A 47 8.83 1.32 -4.87
N PHE A 48 8.85 1.26 -3.53
CA PHE A 48 8.58 0.06 -2.72
C PHE A 48 7.50 0.36 -1.69
N ASP A 49 6.44 -0.46 -1.68
CA ASP A 49 5.29 -0.32 -0.78
C ASP A 49 5.21 -1.48 0.22
N THR A 50 5.18 -1.14 1.49
CA THR A 50 5.03 -2.07 2.62
C THR A 50 4.02 -1.53 3.64
N ALA A 51 3.88 -2.18 4.78
CA ALA A 51 3.16 -1.69 5.96
C ALA A 51 3.70 -2.37 7.22
N ASP A 52 3.54 -1.71 8.35
CA ASP A 52 3.94 -2.23 9.66
C ASP A 52 3.27 -3.57 10.01
N ALA A 53 1.99 -3.72 9.64
CA ALA A 53 1.22 -4.93 9.93
C ALA A 53 1.51 -6.10 8.97
N TYR A 54 2.23 -5.90 7.86
CA TYR A 54 2.48 -6.98 6.90
C TYR A 54 3.37 -8.07 7.50
N ALA A 55 2.88 -9.32 7.49
CA ALA A 55 3.51 -10.45 8.16
C ALA A 55 3.91 -10.14 9.61
N ASN A 56 3.07 -9.37 10.32
CA ASN A 56 3.32 -8.94 11.70
C ASN A 56 4.71 -8.31 11.87
N THR A 57 5.00 -7.29 11.08
CA THR A 57 6.23 -6.50 10.98
C THR A 57 7.37 -7.10 10.13
N VAL A 58 7.42 -8.40 9.94
CA VAL A 58 8.52 -9.09 9.26
C VAL A 58 8.71 -8.61 7.81
N ALA A 59 7.63 -8.18 7.14
CA ALA A 59 7.72 -7.71 5.76
C ALA A 59 8.59 -6.43 5.62
N GLU A 60 8.57 -5.53 6.61
CA GLU A 60 9.45 -4.36 6.63
C GLU A 60 10.92 -4.74 6.88
N GLU A 61 11.17 -5.70 7.78
CA GLU A 61 12.53 -6.19 8.06
C GLU A 61 13.16 -6.83 6.81
N VAL A 62 12.41 -7.70 6.13
CA VAL A 62 12.85 -8.35 4.88
C VAL A 62 13.12 -7.32 3.78
N LEU A 63 12.26 -6.30 3.66
CA LEU A 63 12.44 -5.22 2.68
C LEU A 63 13.68 -4.38 3.02
N GLY A 64 13.83 -3.95 4.27
CA GLY A 64 15.01 -3.21 4.74
C GLY A 64 16.32 -3.96 4.47
N ASP A 65 16.34 -5.27 4.77
CA ASP A 65 17.47 -6.13 4.47
C ASP A 65 17.76 -6.24 2.96
N ALA A 66 16.71 -6.36 2.14
CA ALA A 66 16.85 -6.49 0.69
C ALA A 66 17.35 -5.20 0.02
N LEU A 67 17.03 -4.03 0.59
CA LEU A 67 17.45 -2.72 0.10
C LEU A 67 18.78 -2.25 0.71
N ARG A 68 19.35 -3.01 1.65
CA ARG A 68 20.62 -2.64 2.31
C ARG A 68 21.75 -2.50 1.30
N GLY A 69 22.41 -1.36 1.34
CA GLY A 69 23.52 -1.03 0.42
C GLY A 69 23.07 -0.30 -0.85
N GLU A 70 21.78 -0.21 -1.13
CA GLU A 70 21.29 0.69 -2.16
C GLU A 70 21.39 2.15 -1.69
N ARG A 71 21.60 3.06 -2.62
CA ARG A 71 21.62 4.49 -2.31
C ARG A 71 20.21 4.96 -1.92
N ARG A 72 20.01 5.39 -0.65
CA ARG A 72 18.70 5.73 -0.11
C ARG A 72 17.93 6.77 -0.96
N GLU A 73 18.63 7.76 -1.47
CA GLU A 73 18.05 8.85 -2.27
C GLU A 73 17.59 8.41 -3.66
N SER A 74 17.91 7.19 -4.09
CA SER A 74 17.43 6.60 -5.34
C SER A 74 16.18 5.74 -5.17
N LEU A 75 15.64 5.66 -3.95
CA LEU A 75 14.50 4.82 -3.60
C LEU A 75 13.34 5.68 -3.07
N GLU A 76 12.13 5.30 -3.41
CA GLU A 76 10.90 5.81 -2.80
C GLU A 76 10.30 4.68 -1.94
N ILE A 77 10.37 4.83 -0.61
CA ILE A 77 9.90 3.83 0.37
C ILE A 77 8.58 4.31 0.99
N PHE A 78 7.54 3.48 0.86
CA PHE A 78 6.20 3.74 1.38
C PHE A 78 5.86 2.74 2.48
N THR A 79 5.35 3.23 3.62
CA THR A 79 4.81 2.36 4.66
C THR A 79 3.51 2.91 5.23
N LYS A 80 2.85 2.12 6.09
CA LYS A 80 1.48 2.40 6.56
C LYS A 80 1.35 2.05 8.03
N VAL A 81 0.36 2.68 8.70
CA VAL A 81 -0.02 2.43 10.09
C VAL A 81 -1.54 2.34 10.21
N PHE A 82 -2.04 1.44 10.99
CA PHE A 82 -3.41 1.30 11.47
C PHE A 82 -3.65 -0.02 12.20
N TRP A 83 -3.23 -1.16 11.60
CA TRP A 83 -3.54 -2.50 12.08
C TRP A 83 -2.63 -2.89 13.24
N PRO A 84 -3.09 -3.81 14.13
CA PRO A 84 -2.27 -4.23 15.25
C PRO A 84 -1.02 -4.98 14.79
N ILE A 85 0.07 -4.75 15.51
CA ILE A 85 1.31 -5.50 15.40
C ILE A 85 1.51 -6.28 16.70
N GLY A 86 1.49 -7.62 16.61
CA GLY A 86 1.52 -8.48 17.81
C GLY A 86 0.17 -8.68 18.50
N PRO A 87 0.15 -9.02 19.79
CA PRO A 87 -1.08 -9.17 20.56
C PRO A 87 -1.85 -7.87 20.63
N LYS A 88 -3.16 -7.90 20.37
CA LYS A 88 -4.00 -6.72 20.34
C LYS A 88 -4.26 -6.17 21.76
N GLY A 89 -3.73 -4.99 22.04
CA GLY A 89 -4.04 -4.18 23.22
C GLY A 89 -5.02 -3.03 22.91
N ALA A 90 -5.32 -2.23 23.90
CA ALA A 90 -6.30 -1.15 23.78
C ALA A 90 -5.87 -0.01 22.84
N ASN A 91 -4.56 0.19 22.66
CA ASN A 91 -3.98 1.23 21.83
C ASN A 91 -3.09 0.65 20.72
N ASP A 92 -3.44 -0.52 20.17
CA ASP A 92 -2.62 -1.18 19.14
C ASP A 92 -3.30 -1.14 17.77
N VAL A 93 -4.44 -0.45 17.64
CA VAL A 93 -5.20 -0.31 16.40
C VAL A 93 -5.73 1.11 16.31
N GLY A 94 -5.45 1.78 15.23
CA GLY A 94 -6.02 3.09 14.98
C GLY A 94 -5.04 4.10 14.40
N LEU A 95 -5.39 5.37 14.52
CA LEU A 95 -4.62 6.50 14.05
C LEU A 95 -4.52 7.58 15.14
N SER A 96 -4.54 7.18 16.41
CA SER A 96 -4.22 8.12 17.48
C SER A 96 -2.81 8.67 17.29
N ARG A 97 -2.52 9.79 17.93
CA ARG A 97 -1.15 10.33 17.97
C ARG A 97 -0.14 9.28 18.43
N LYS A 98 -0.51 8.44 19.41
CA LYS A 98 0.34 7.37 19.91
C LYS A 98 0.65 6.34 18.81
N ASP A 99 -0.39 5.84 18.12
CA ASP A 99 -0.23 4.84 17.06
C ASP A 99 0.68 5.36 15.94
N ILE A 100 0.45 6.60 15.49
CA ILE A 100 1.22 7.21 14.41
C ILE A 100 2.70 7.39 14.78
N VAL A 101 2.97 7.88 15.99
CA VAL A 101 4.36 8.15 16.44
C VAL A 101 5.12 6.85 16.71
N GLU A 102 4.50 5.88 17.37
CA GLU A 102 5.13 4.59 17.63
C GLU A 102 5.27 3.75 16.35
N GLY A 103 4.25 3.78 15.49
CA GLY A 103 4.25 3.11 14.19
C GLY A 103 5.42 3.55 13.32
N ILE A 104 5.58 4.86 13.08
CA ILE A 104 6.69 5.36 12.24
C ILE A 104 8.05 5.03 12.84
N ASN A 105 8.22 5.21 14.16
CA ASN A 105 9.49 4.89 14.81
C ASN A 105 9.83 3.39 14.72
N GLY A 106 8.82 2.53 14.79
CA GLY A 106 8.95 1.10 14.56
C GLY A 106 9.35 0.78 13.12
N SER A 107 8.64 1.32 12.15
CA SER A 107 8.89 1.13 10.71
C SER A 107 10.29 1.58 10.31
N LEU A 108 10.75 2.75 10.77
CA LEU A 108 12.09 3.25 10.47
C LEU A 108 13.19 2.30 10.97
N ARG A 109 13.03 1.75 12.18
CA ARG A 109 13.98 0.77 12.71
C ARG A 109 14.03 -0.51 11.88
N ARG A 110 12.86 -1.06 11.49
CA ARG A 110 12.75 -2.30 10.70
C ARG A 110 13.26 -2.13 9.27
N LEU A 111 12.94 -0.99 8.65
CA LEU A 111 13.42 -0.65 7.31
C LEU A 111 14.90 -0.23 7.28
N GLY A 112 15.50 0.10 8.43
CA GLY A 112 16.90 0.54 8.52
C GLY A 112 17.15 1.88 7.83
N THR A 113 16.21 2.84 7.96
CA THR A 113 16.27 4.16 7.35
C THR A 113 15.83 5.24 8.33
N ASP A 114 16.26 6.49 8.12
CA ASP A 114 15.90 7.63 8.96
C ASP A 114 14.57 8.29 8.55
N TYR A 115 14.10 8.03 7.34
CA TYR A 115 12.83 8.57 6.83
C TYR A 115 12.18 7.63 5.81
N VAL A 116 10.88 7.78 5.62
CA VAL A 116 10.14 7.22 4.49
C VAL A 116 9.67 8.33 3.55
N ASP A 117 9.54 8.03 2.27
CA ASP A 117 9.06 9.00 1.28
C ASP A 117 7.56 9.22 1.44
N LEU A 118 6.80 8.17 1.72
CA LEU A 118 5.36 8.25 1.93
C LEU A 118 4.94 7.45 3.17
N TYR A 119 4.25 8.13 4.11
CA TYR A 119 3.63 7.49 5.26
C TYR A 119 2.11 7.56 5.15
N GLN A 120 1.43 6.42 5.26
CA GLN A 120 0.02 6.31 4.92
C GLN A 120 -0.84 5.84 6.10
N ALA A 121 -2.01 6.47 6.27
CA ALA A 121 -3.09 5.89 7.05
C ALA A 121 -3.65 4.66 6.32
N HIS A 122 -3.41 3.45 6.84
CA HIS A 122 -3.80 2.20 6.18
C HIS A 122 -5.32 2.02 6.09
N ARG A 123 -6.07 2.64 7.01
CA ARG A 123 -7.53 2.77 7.00
C ARG A 123 -7.92 4.10 7.65
N TYR A 124 -9.18 4.46 7.55
CA TYR A 124 -9.76 5.55 8.32
C TYR A 124 -10.08 5.06 9.74
N ALA A 125 -9.70 5.83 10.77
CA ALA A 125 -10.03 5.52 12.16
C ALA A 125 -11.33 6.25 12.55
N VAL A 126 -12.40 5.49 12.73
CA VAL A 126 -13.71 6.06 13.09
C VAL A 126 -13.79 6.54 14.54
N ASP A 127 -12.91 6.00 15.39
CA ASP A 127 -12.86 6.27 16.83
C ASP A 127 -11.82 7.33 17.20
N THR A 128 -11.13 7.92 16.20
CA THR A 128 -10.11 8.95 16.41
C THR A 128 -10.56 10.23 15.70
N PRO A 129 -10.54 11.40 16.37
CA PRO A 129 -10.79 12.67 15.70
C PRO A 129 -9.81 12.87 14.54
N LEU A 130 -10.31 13.24 13.37
CA LEU A 130 -9.47 13.39 12.18
C LEU A 130 -8.39 14.47 12.37
N GLU A 131 -8.71 15.51 13.14
CA GLU A 131 -7.76 16.57 13.49
C GLU A 131 -6.57 16.06 14.30
N GLU A 132 -6.78 15.09 15.21
CA GLU A 132 -5.70 14.46 15.96
C GLU A 132 -4.79 13.66 15.01
N THR A 133 -5.41 12.83 14.16
CA THR A 133 -4.69 12.05 13.14
C THR A 133 -3.85 12.95 12.24
N MET A 134 -4.43 13.98 11.66
CA MET A 134 -3.74 14.88 10.74
C MET A 134 -2.66 15.72 11.43
N SER A 135 -2.89 16.15 12.68
CA SER A 135 -1.88 16.84 13.49
C SER A 135 -0.70 15.92 13.83
N ALA A 136 -0.95 14.65 14.12
CA ALA A 136 0.13 13.68 14.34
C ALA A 136 0.96 13.44 13.07
N PHE A 137 0.32 13.30 11.91
CA PHE A 137 1.03 13.23 10.63
C PHE A 137 1.85 14.51 10.35
N ALA A 138 1.32 15.69 10.72
CA ALA A 138 2.05 16.94 10.57
C ALA A 138 3.35 16.95 11.40
N ASP A 139 3.27 16.47 12.63
CA ASP A 139 4.46 16.36 13.48
C ASP A 139 5.52 15.41 12.88
N ILE A 140 5.10 14.28 12.30
CA ILE A 140 6.00 13.33 11.65
C ILE A 140 6.68 13.94 10.41
N VAL A 141 5.93 14.71 9.62
CA VAL A 141 6.48 15.42 8.45
C VAL A 141 7.47 16.50 8.91
N HIS A 142 7.11 17.31 9.90
CA HIS A 142 7.99 18.38 10.43
C HIS A 142 9.25 17.83 11.11
N GLN A 143 9.21 16.61 11.65
CA GLN A 143 10.37 15.90 12.17
C GLN A 143 11.25 15.29 11.06
N GLY A 144 10.82 15.32 9.79
CA GLY A 144 11.54 14.74 8.67
C GLY A 144 11.51 13.19 8.63
N LYS A 145 10.62 12.55 9.40
CA LYS A 145 10.47 11.09 9.42
C LYS A 145 9.64 10.56 8.25
N ALA A 146 8.78 11.40 7.69
CA ALA A 146 8.09 11.16 6.42
C ALA A 146 8.13 12.43 5.59
N LEU A 147 8.35 12.29 4.27
CA LEU A 147 8.39 13.45 3.37
C LEU A 147 6.99 13.84 2.89
N TYR A 148 6.14 12.85 2.68
CA TYR A 148 4.77 12.98 2.19
C TYR A 148 3.84 12.10 3.02
N ILE A 149 2.55 12.47 3.05
CA ILE A 149 1.51 11.64 3.65
C ILE A 149 0.49 11.19 2.62
N GLY A 150 -0.12 10.05 2.89
CA GLY A 150 -1.20 9.47 2.11
C GLY A 150 -2.20 8.71 2.98
N VAL A 151 -3.20 8.18 2.32
CA VAL A 151 -4.24 7.37 2.97
C VAL A 151 -4.54 6.12 2.13
N SER A 152 -5.34 5.21 2.66
CA SER A 152 -5.78 4.01 1.94
C SER A 152 -7.25 3.74 2.22
N GLU A 153 -8.02 3.45 1.17
CA GLU A 153 -9.45 3.12 1.22
C GLU A 153 -10.33 4.20 1.87
N TRP A 154 -9.93 5.47 1.77
CA TRP A 154 -10.76 6.57 2.26
C TRP A 154 -11.87 6.90 1.27
N THR A 155 -13.02 7.31 1.80
CA THR A 155 -14.16 7.83 1.01
C THR A 155 -13.85 9.22 0.44
N ALA A 156 -14.66 9.66 -0.52
CA ALA A 156 -14.54 10.99 -1.11
C ALA A 156 -14.57 12.12 -0.07
N ASP A 157 -15.49 12.04 0.90
CA ASP A 157 -15.63 13.07 1.94
C ASP A 157 -14.46 13.05 2.93
N GLN A 158 -13.95 11.86 3.27
CA GLN A 158 -12.77 11.73 4.12
C GLN A 158 -11.52 12.31 3.43
N ILE A 159 -11.38 12.10 2.11
CA ILE A 159 -10.28 12.68 1.31
C ILE A 159 -10.37 14.21 1.28
N ARG A 160 -11.57 14.78 1.01
CA ARG A 160 -11.76 16.23 0.99
C ARG A 160 -11.44 16.87 2.33
N GLU A 161 -11.94 16.27 3.43
CA GLU A 161 -11.69 16.81 4.78
C GLU A 161 -10.22 16.63 5.19
N GLY A 162 -9.60 15.49 4.90
CA GLY A 162 -8.18 15.28 5.11
C GLY A 162 -7.31 16.29 4.33
N ALA A 163 -7.67 16.58 3.08
CA ALA A 163 -6.96 17.56 2.26
C ALA A 163 -7.13 19.00 2.80
N ARG A 164 -8.33 19.34 3.30
CA ARG A 164 -8.57 20.63 3.96
C ARG A 164 -7.65 20.81 5.17
N LEU A 165 -7.61 19.82 6.07
CA LEU A 165 -6.75 19.82 7.26
C LEU A 165 -5.27 19.82 6.89
N ALA A 166 -4.84 19.04 5.91
CA ALA A 166 -3.47 19.01 5.43
C ALA A 166 -3.01 20.39 4.94
N LYS A 167 -3.88 21.12 4.22
CA LYS A 167 -3.60 22.49 3.77
C LYS A 167 -3.44 23.46 4.94
N GLU A 168 -4.29 23.38 5.97
CA GLU A 168 -4.20 24.19 7.18
C GLU A 168 -2.91 23.91 7.96
N LEU A 169 -2.54 22.63 8.06
CA LEU A 169 -1.32 22.17 8.73
C LEU A 169 -0.05 22.32 7.87
N ARG A 170 -0.20 22.74 6.60
CA ARG A 170 0.90 22.92 5.63
C ARG A 170 1.73 21.66 5.42
N ILE A 171 1.07 20.52 5.29
CA ILE A 171 1.71 19.23 5.02
C ILE A 171 1.26 18.66 3.67
N PRO A 172 2.13 17.91 2.98
CA PRO A 172 1.85 17.38 1.65
C PRO A 172 1.02 16.09 1.72
N PHE A 173 -0.29 16.19 1.54
CA PHE A 173 -1.19 15.05 1.37
C PHE A 173 -1.32 14.71 -0.12
N VAL A 174 -0.72 13.58 -0.57
CA VAL A 174 -0.44 13.35 -2.00
C VAL A 174 -1.05 12.09 -2.58
N SER A 175 -1.49 11.13 -1.76
CA SER A 175 -1.99 9.85 -2.29
C SER A 175 -3.16 9.26 -1.52
N ASN A 176 -4.01 8.53 -2.25
CA ASN A 176 -4.91 7.53 -1.71
C ASN A 176 -4.56 6.17 -2.33
N GLN A 177 -4.58 5.10 -1.53
CA GLN A 177 -4.29 3.74 -2.00
C GLN A 177 -5.55 2.85 -1.94
N PRO A 178 -6.41 2.88 -2.98
CA PRO A 178 -7.62 2.06 -3.04
C PRO A 178 -7.39 0.75 -3.80
N GLN A 179 -8.30 -0.22 -3.60
CA GLN A 179 -8.44 -1.31 -4.55
C GLN A 179 -8.98 -0.79 -5.88
N TYR A 180 -8.33 -1.13 -6.98
CA TYR A 180 -8.81 -0.77 -8.31
C TYR A 180 -8.35 -1.76 -9.37
N SER A 181 -9.29 -2.24 -10.17
CA SER A 181 -9.04 -3.12 -11.31
C SER A 181 -10.25 -3.12 -12.24
N MET A 182 -10.15 -3.77 -13.40
CA MET A 182 -11.29 -3.97 -14.32
C MET A 182 -12.48 -4.68 -13.64
N LEU A 183 -12.23 -5.47 -12.57
CA LEU A 183 -13.26 -6.18 -11.81
C LEU A 183 -13.73 -5.45 -10.55
N TRP A 184 -13.11 -4.30 -10.22
CA TRP A 184 -13.44 -3.51 -9.03
C TRP A 184 -13.26 -2.02 -9.31
N ARG A 185 -14.35 -1.34 -9.69
CA ARG A 185 -14.34 0.03 -10.21
C ARG A 185 -15.11 1.03 -9.34
N VAL A 186 -15.40 0.66 -8.09
CA VAL A 186 -16.26 1.45 -7.18
C VAL A 186 -15.75 2.86 -6.87
N ILE A 187 -14.45 3.09 -7.06
CA ILE A 187 -13.83 4.40 -6.76
C ILE A 187 -14.11 5.46 -7.84
N GLU A 188 -14.54 5.07 -9.04
CA GLU A 188 -14.65 5.96 -10.20
C GLU A 188 -15.69 7.07 -10.02
N ASP A 189 -16.81 6.76 -9.34
CA ASP A 189 -17.93 7.70 -9.22
C ASP A 189 -17.63 8.89 -8.30
N GLN A 190 -16.93 8.66 -7.19
CA GLN A 190 -16.76 9.67 -6.15
C GLN A 190 -15.33 9.86 -5.70
N VAL A 191 -14.59 8.76 -5.46
CA VAL A 191 -13.24 8.82 -4.88
C VAL A 191 -12.24 9.43 -5.85
N VAL A 192 -12.28 9.03 -7.13
CA VAL A 192 -11.38 9.58 -8.16
C VAL A 192 -11.63 11.08 -8.34
N PRO A 193 -12.87 11.56 -8.59
CA PRO A 193 -13.12 13.00 -8.70
C PRO A 193 -12.69 13.79 -7.46
N ALA A 194 -13.00 13.31 -6.24
CA ALA A 194 -12.59 13.98 -5.01
C ALA A 194 -11.06 14.04 -4.84
N SER A 195 -10.37 13.00 -5.27
CA SER A 195 -8.91 12.96 -5.24
C SER A 195 -8.30 13.95 -6.23
N GLU A 196 -8.86 14.05 -7.44
CA GLU A 196 -8.42 15.03 -8.46
C GLU A 196 -8.62 16.46 -7.96
N GLU A 197 -9.79 16.77 -7.36
CA GLU A 197 -10.07 18.06 -6.72
C GLU A 197 -9.05 18.41 -5.63
N ALA A 198 -8.66 17.40 -4.84
CA ALA A 198 -7.71 17.54 -3.73
C ALA A 198 -6.23 17.52 -4.18
N GLY A 199 -5.94 17.24 -5.44
CA GLY A 199 -4.57 17.06 -5.93
C GLY A 199 -3.89 15.80 -5.41
N VAL A 200 -4.67 14.73 -5.14
CA VAL A 200 -4.25 13.44 -4.59
C VAL A 200 -4.25 12.38 -5.69
N SER A 201 -3.15 11.66 -5.89
CA SER A 201 -3.05 10.54 -6.83
C SER A 201 -3.57 9.24 -6.25
N GLN A 202 -3.98 8.32 -7.14
CA GLN A 202 -4.27 6.94 -6.76
C GLN A 202 -3.00 6.07 -6.90
N ILE A 203 -2.61 5.40 -5.82
CA ILE A 203 -1.63 4.29 -5.85
C ILE A 203 -2.44 3.01 -5.64
N VAL A 204 -2.84 2.35 -6.74
CA VAL A 204 -3.82 1.28 -6.64
C VAL A 204 -3.21 -0.04 -6.22
N TRP A 205 -3.91 -0.79 -5.36
CA TRP A 205 -3.56 -2.17 -5.08
C TRP A 205 -4.44 -3.15 -5.86
N SER A 206 -3.91 -4.32 -6.16
CA SER A 206 -4.56 -5.39 -6.92
C SER A 206 -5.03 -5.00 -8.34
N PRO A 207 -4.24 -4.31 -9.17
CA PRO A 207 -4.67 -3.86 -10.50
C PRO A 207 -4.99 -5.04 -11.44
N VAL A 208 -4.41 -6.22 -11.20
CA VAL A 208 -4.74 -7.46 -11.92
C VAL A 208 -5.69 -8.38 -11.14
N ALA A 209 -6.49 -7.82 -10.22
CA ALA A 209 -7.42 -8.56 -9.36
C ALA A 209 -6.74 -9.77 -8.70
N GLN A 210 -5.55 -9.57 -8.14
CA GLN A 210 -4.74 -10.58 -7.46
C GLN A 210 -4.45 -11.83 -8.31
N GLY A 211 -4.29 -11.65 -9.60
CA GLY A 211 -3.98 -12.70 -10.57
C GLY A 211 -5.20 -13.25 -11.33
N VAL A 212 -6.41 -12.87 -10.99
CA VAL A 212 -7.61 -13.31 -11.75
C VAL A 212 -7.58 -12.78 -13.18
N LEU A 213 -7.23 -11.50 -13.37
CA LEU A 213 -7.16 -10.88 -14.70
C LEU A 213 -6.01 -11.37 -15.59
N THR A 214 -5.09 -12.18 -15.06
CA THR A 214 -4.04 -12.81 -15.89
C THR A 214 -4.59 -13.93 -16.76
N GLY A 215 -5.83 -14.37 -16.52
CA GLY A 215 -6.47 -15.46 -17.25
C GLY A 215 -5.98 -16.87 -16.87
N LYS A 216 -5.14 -16.99 -15.83
CA LYS A 216 -4.64 -18.32 -15.39
C LYS A 216 -5.72 -19.22 -14.77
N TYR A 217 -6.84 -18.63 -14.35
CA TYR A 217 -8.00 -19.37 -13.86
C TYR A 217 -9.05 -19.49 -14.99
N ALA A 218 -9.50 -20.70 -15.29
CA ALA A 218 -10.50 -20.93 -16.32
C ALA A 218 -11.71 -21.71 -15.75
N PRO A 219 -12.94 -21.47 -16.25
CA PRO A 219 -14.12 -22.20 -15.82
C PRO A 219 -13.93 -23.70 -15.97
N GLY A 220 -14.32 -24.48 -14.95
CA GLY A 220 -14.27 -25.93 -14.95
C GLY A 220 -12.87 -26.56 -15.00
N GLN A 221 -11.81 -25.77 -14.91
CA GLN A 221 -10.43 -26.29 -14.89
C GLN A 221 -9.88 -26.36 -13.45
N PRO A 222 -8.96 -27.32 -13.18
CA PRO A 222 -8.24 -27.36 -11.91
C PRO A 222 -7.52 -26.04 -11.63
N LEU A 223 -7.44 -25.67 -10.35
CA LEU A 223 -6.69 -24.49 -9.93
C LEU A 223 -5.18 -24.73 -10.11
N PRO A 224 -4.43 -23.78 -10.67
CA PRO A 224 -2.99 -23.92 -10.82
C PRO A 224 -2.29 -24.05 -9.46
N ASP A 225 -1.39 -25.02 -9.33
CA ASP A 225 -0.59 -25.24 -8.13
C ASP A 225 0.24 -23.99 -7.78
N GLY A 226 0.39 -23.72 -6.48
CA GLY A 226 1.13 -22.56 -5.99
C GLY A 226 0.50 -21.21 -6.35
N SER A 227 -0.73 -21.21 -6.88
CA SER A 227 -1.46 -19.99 -7.17
C SER A 227 -2.12 -19.41 -5.91
N ARG A 228 -2.55 -18.14 -5.97
CA ARG A 228 -3.30 -17.53 -4.87
C ARG A 228 -4.58 -18.29 -4.53
N ALA A 229 -5.24 -18.92 -5.51
CA ALA A 229 -6.46 -19.70 -5.30
C ALA A 229 -6.22 -20.98 -4.46
N THR A 230 -5.00 -21.50 -4.43
CA THR A 230 -4.61 -22.66 -3.62
C THR A 230 -3.90 -22.30 -2.32
N ASP A 231 -3.73 -21.00 -2.04
CA ASP A 231 -3.08 -20.53 -0.81
C ASP A 231 -4.01 -20.61 0.40
N THR A 232 -3.65 -21.47 1.35
CA THR A 232 -4.40 -21.70 2.61
C THR A 232 -4.14 -20.66 3.69
N LYS A 233 -3.14 -19.77 3.50
CA LYS A 233 -2.77 -18.70 4.46
C LYS A 233 -3.58 -17.41 4.23
N GLY A 234 -4.72 -17.50 3.53
CA GLY A 234 -5.66 -16.38 3.34
C GLY A 234 -5.78 -15.88 1.90
N GLY A 235 -4.86 -16.23 1.01
CA GLY A 235 -4.89 -15.76 -0.39
C GLY A 235 -6.14 -16.21 -1.15
N ALA A 236 -6.59 -17.45 -0.95
CA ALA A 236 -7.80 -17.97 -1.59
C ALA A 236 -9.04 -17.15 -1.24
N ASN A 237 -9.19 -16.75 0.04
CA ASN A 237 -10.33 -15.94 0.50
C ASN A 237 -10.37 -14.56 -0.15
N MET A 238 -9.22 -13.97 -0.44
CA MET A 238 -9.11 -12.65 -1.03
C MET A 238 -9.64 -12.57 -2.46
N ILE A 239 -9.58 -13.67 -3.21
CA ILE A 239 -10.06 -13.73 -4.60
C ILE A 239 -11.38 -14.47 -4.76
N ALA A 240 -11.91 -15.09 -3.69
CA ALA A 240 -13.09 -15.96 -3.73
C ALA A 240 -14.29 -15.32 -4.47
N ARG A 241 -14.54 -14.03 -4.27
CA ARG A 241 -15.63 -13.29 -4.93
C ARG A 241 -15.52 -13.22 -6.45
N PHE A 242 -14.32 -13.39 -7.01
CA PHE A 242 -14.07 -13.38 -8.46
C PHE A 242 -13.97 -14.79 -9.06
N MET A 243 -13.93 -15.83 -8.21
CA MET A 243 -13.74 -17.22 -8.63
C MET A 243 -15.08 -17.91 -8.98
N ASN A 244 -15.80 -17.34 -9.94
CA ASN A 244 -17.02 -17.92 -10.49
C ASN A 244 -16.95 -17.96 -12.02
N ASP A 245 -17.69 -18.89 -12.63
CA ASP A 245 -17.61 -19.18 -14.06
C ASP A 245 -17.95 -17.98 -14.94
N GLU A 246 -18.85 -17.10 -14.50
CA GLU A 246 -19.21 -15.91 -15.25
C GLU A 246 -18.03 -14.94 -15.36
N VAL A 247 -17.39 -14.60 -14.23
CA VAL A 247 -16.23 -13.71 -14.19
C VAL A 247 -15.05 -14.33 -14.92
N LEU A 248 -14.75 -15.60 -14.63
CA LEU A 248 -13.63 -16.30 -15.27
C LEU A 248 -13.84 -16.41 -16.79
N GLY A 249 -15.05 -16.71 -17.24
CA GLY A 249 -15.39 -16.75 -18.67
C GLY A 249 -15.25 -15.39 -19.36
N ARG A 250 -15.59 -14.29 -18.66
CA ARG A 250 -15.35 -12.93 -19.19
C ARG A 250 -13.85 -12.63 -19.31
N VAL A 251 -13.07 -13.03 -18.30
CA VAL A 251 -11.60 -12.84 -18.31
C VAL A 251 -10.94 -13.63 -19.44
N GLN A 252 -11.39 -14.88 -19.72
CA GLN A 252 -10.85 -15.66 -20.83
C GLN A 252 -11.05 -14.97 -22.19
N ARG A 253 -12.12 -14.18 -22.37
CA ARG A 253 -12.35 -13.41 -23.61
C ARG A 253 -11.44 -12.19 -23.77
N LEU A 254 -10.73 -11.77 -22.72
CA LEU A 254 -9.74 -10.68 -22.78
C LEU A 254 -8.36 -11.16 -23.25
N ARG A 255 -8.16 -12.47 -23.35
CA ARG A 255 -6.91 -13.03 -23.87
C ARG A 255 -6.79 -12.71 -25.37
N PRO A 256 -5.59 -12.27 -25.82
CA PRO A 256 -5.33 -12.06 -27.25
C PRO A 256 -5.43 -13.34 -28.05
#